data_5df7b5bc8b1d746e180439e23694d4f2
#
_entry.id   5df7b5bc8b1d746e180439e23694d4f2
#
_cell.length_a   1.000
_cell.length_b   1.000
_cell.length_c   1.000
_cell.angle_alpha   90.00
_cell.angle_beta   90.00
_cell.angle_gamma   90.00
#
_symmetry.space_group_name_H-M   'P 1'
#
loop_
_entity.id
_entity.type
_entity.pdbx_description
1 polymer ?
#
loop_
_entity_poly.entity_id
_entity_poly.type
_entity_poly.pdbx_seq_one_letter_code
_entity_poly.pdbx_strand_id
1 'polypeptide(L)'
;MSLYLPISFLILQFFILVFVPSVADPAAYIYMVIAPLLAAAAALWRGRSESTAARFGWYAVALALVVWAAGAFGNLWQELILNRRNEMYRDSILAFNLAVVPITFLLASDWRLKGRRFVRAIDALVALALGCSYFQYTWTMINDHANSAQVGVAYLVWLLDVQNLYIAGCSLIRWYIAEDREERDLFRALSVYSVIYFTIVFVNDHYFAGNAAFGPEYGTIVTLAFAVLSAFALRRSSALQVRPVNPALVRAVRSGSPILLAAALLIASLFLIRVDYVFGAAGVLIAVLGIGVRTTATQVRQIEHREALQRERSALQAIAWTDALTGVPNRRFFAQALRRVWRGERRVGLSQAILMIDVDHFKLFNDRYGHPAGDACLRQVAQALQRALVRPDDVLARYGGEEFIVLLRDTDAAGAQVVSERMRAAVENLRMKNEGCPQGVVTVSVGAASAPLSRAVDATSLVEKADRALYEAKSAGRNLVRL
;
A
#
# COMPACT_ATOMS: atom_id res chain seq x y z
N MET A 1 20.01 -29.38 -18.13
CA MET A 1 20.06 -30.24 -16.93
C MET A 1 18.81 -30.18 -16.07
N SER A 2 18.11 -29.03 -15.98
CA SER A 2 17.00 -28.84 -15.04
C SER A 2 15.67 -29.54 -15.33
N LEU A 3 15.39 -29.94 -16.57
CA LEU A 3 14.17 -30.65 -16.96
C LEU A 3 14.33 -32.18 -16.97
N TYR A 4 15.54 -32.65 -17.09
CA TYR A 4 15.78 -34.10 -17.15
C TYR A 4 15.49 -34.82 -15.84
N LEU A 5 15.75 -34.17 -14.69
CA LEU A 5 15.56 -34.79 -13.38
C LEU A 5 14.08 -35.14 -13.10
N PRO A 6 13.08 -34.22 -13.24
CA PRO A 6 11.68 -34.58 -13.05
C PRO A 6 11.17 -35.60 -14.07
N ILE A 7 11.62 -35.52 -15.32
CA ILE A 7 11.22 -36.44 -16.37
C ILE A 7 11.81 -37.84 -16.10
N SER A 8 13.09 -37.93 -15.78
CA SER A 8 13.74 -39.23 -15.47
C SER A 8 13.12 -39.90 -14.25
N PHE A 9 12.72 -39.08 -13.24
CA PHE A 9 12.02 -39.57 -12.07
C PHE A 9 10.68 -40.20 -12.43
N LEU A 10 9.86 -39.56 -13.26
CA LEU A 10 8.57 -40.09 -13.71
C LEU A 10 8.73 -41.33 -14.59
N ILE A 11 9.74 -41.36 -15.51
CA ILE A 11 10.02 -42.51 -16.35
C ILE A 11 10.44 -43.73 -15.49
N LEU A 12 11.32 -43.50 -14.52
CA LEU A 12 11.77 -44.58 -13.63
C LEU A 12 10.60 -45.12 -12.78
N GLN A 13 9.76 -44.22 -12.24
CA GLN A 13 8.55 -44.58 -11.51
C GLN A 13 7.61 -45.43 -12.37
N PHE A 14 7.28 -44.95 -13.56
CA PHE A 14 6.42 -45.69 -14.51
C PHE A 14 6.98 -47.06 -14.84
N PHE A 15 8.29 -47.15 -15.13
CA PHE A 15 8.95 -48.40 -15.43
C PHE A 15 8.83 -49.42 -14.28
N ILE A 16 9.11 -48.99 -13.05
CA ILE A 16 9.02 -49.86 -11.86
C ILE A 16 7.59 -50.36 -11.66
N LEU A 17 6.60 -49.45 -11.74
CA LEU A 17 5.22 -49.82 -11.48
C LEU A 17 4.61 -50.73 -12.53
N VAL A 18 5.02 -50.61 -13.80
CA VAL A 18 4.47 -51.41 -14.90
C VAL A 18 5.23 -52.74 -15.09
N PHE A 19 6.56 -52.69 -14.99
CA PHE A 19 7.39 -53.86 -15.35
C PHE A 19 7.87 -54.69 -14.16
N VAL A 20 7.69 -54.21 -12.91
CA VAL A 20 8.09 -54.93 -11.69
C VAL A 20 6.93 -55.02 -10.69
N PRO A 21 5.85 -55.74 -11.02
CA PRO A 21 4.64 -55.80 -10.21
C PRO A 21 4.85 -56.22 -8.74
N SER A 22 5.88 -57.03 -8.48
CA SER A 22 6.20 -57.52 -7.12
C SER A 22 6.58 -56.42 -6.12
N VAL A 23 7.00 -55.24 -6.61
CA VAL A 23 7.38 -54.11 -5.78
C VAL A 23 6.53 -52.87 -6.08
N ALA A 24 5.50 -52.98 -6.91
CA ALA A 24 4.70 -51.84 -7.34
C ALA A 24 4.05 -51.11 -6.18
N ASP A 25 3.38 -51.83 -5.24
CA ASP A 25 2.75 -51.22 -4.07
C ASP A 25 3.74 -50.46 -3.17
N PRO A 26 4.82 -51.06 -2.66
CA PRO A 26 5.77 -50.33 -1.85
C PRO A 26 6.46 -49.18 -2.62
N ALA A 27 6.72 -49.37 -3.92
CA ALA A 27 7.30 -48.32 -4.74
C ALA A 27 6.36 -47.10 -4.85
N ALA A 28 5.05 -47.30 -5.04
CA ALA A 28 4.08 -46.22 -5.10
C ALA A 28 4.12 -45.33 -3.86
N TYR A 29 4.11 -45.90 -2.66
CA TYR A 29 4.23 -45.14 -1.41
C TYR A 29 5.55 -44.38 -1.28
N ILE A 30 6.68 -45.03 -1.68
CA ILE A 30 8.00 -44.39 -1.64
C ILE A 30 8.04 -43.19 -2.61
N TYR A 31 7.53 -43.34 -3.82
CA TYR A 31 7.47 -42.24 -4.81
C TYR A 31 6.58 -41.09 -4.34
N MET A 32 5.47 -41.39 -3.65
CA MET A 32 4.60 -40.33 -3.06
C MET A 32 5.29 -39.54 -1.96
N VAL A 33 6.27 -40.09 -1.26
CA VAL A 33 7.10 -39.32 -0.29
C VAL A 33 8.21 -38.55 -1.02
N ILE A 34 8.89 -39.16 -1.96
CA ILE A 34 10.05 -38.57 -2.63
C ILE A 34 9.66 -37.41 -3.56
N ALA A 35 8.55 -37.53 -4.31
CA ALA A 35 8.14 -36.51 -5.28
C ALA A 35 7.94 -35.11 -4.67
N PRO A 36 7.18 -34.92 -3.56
CA PRO A 36 7.05 -33.61 -2.93
C PRO A 36 8.36 -33.14 -2.30
N LEU A 37 9.24 -34.03 -1.79
CA LEU A 37 10.54 -33.65 -1.29
C LEU A 37 11.47 -33.12 -2.39
N LEU A 38 11.46 -33.71 -3.57
CA LEU A 38 12.18 -33.21 -4.75
C LEU A 38 11.63 -31.83 -5.17
N ALA A 39 10.31 -31.66 -5.17
CA ALA A 39 9.69 -30.38 -5.45
C ALA A 39 10.03 -29.32 -4.39
N ALA A 40 10.09 -29.71 -3.12
CA ALA A 40 10.53 -28.83 -2.02
C ALA A 40 12.00 -28.41 -2.20
N ALA A 41 12.88 -29.34 -2.53
CA ALA A 41 14.29 -29.04 -2.80
C ALA A 41 14.45 -28.09 -3.99
N ALA A 42 13.69 -28.30 -5.08
CA ALA A 42 13.66 -27.40 -6.21
C ALA A 42 13.16 -25.99 -5.85
N ALA A 43 12.10 -25.89 -5.04
CA ALA A 43 11.57 -24.63 -4.53
C ALA A 43 12.59 -23.90 -3.62
N LEU A 44 13.27 -24.61 -2.73
CA LEU A 44 14.34 -24.05 -1.89
C LEU A 44 15.52 -23.55 -2.73
N TRP A 45 15.92 -24.32 -3.73
CA TRP A 45 16.98 -23.91 -4.66
C TRP A 45 16.60 -22.65 -5.43
N ARG A 46 15.36 -22.60 -5.94
CA ARG A 46 14.84 -21.42 -6.62
C ARG A 46 14.84 -20.20 -5.72
N GLY A 47 14.34 -20.33 -4.49
CA GLY A 47 14.28 -19.25 -3.52
C GLY A 47 15.62 -18.62 -3.19
N ARG A 48 16.74 -19.40 -3.24
CA ARG A 48 18.09 -18.85 -2.98
C ARG A 48 18.54 -17.82 -4.01
N SER A 49 18.04 -17.90 -5.24
CA SER A 49 18.43 -17.02 -6.35
C SER A 49 17.49 -15.82 -6.55
N GLU A 50 16.41 -15.71 -5.77
CA GLU A 50 15.39 -14.67 -5.91
C GLU A 50 15.55 -13.57 -4.86
N SER A 51 14.84 -12.45 -5.06
CA SER A 51 14.75 -11.37 -4.08
C SER A 51 14.20 -11.86 -2.74
N THR A 52 14.42 -11.08 -1.67
CA THR A 52 13.96 -11.45 -0.31
C THR A 52 12.45 -11.73 -0.27
N ALA A 53 11.67 -11.01 -1.06
CA ALA A 53 10.22 -11.17 -1.10
C ALA A 53 9.84 -12.49 -1.81
N ALA A 54 10.32 -12.74 -3.03
CA ALA A 54 10.02 -13.96 -3.76
C ALA A 54 10.62 -15.22 -3.09
N ARG A 55 11.78 -15.08 -2.45
CA ARG A 55 12.40 -16.12 -1.62
C ARG A 55 11.45 -16.64 -0.56
N PHE A 56 10.78 -15.73 0.15
CA PHE A 56 9.79 -16.10 1.16
C PHE A 56 8.67 -16.95 0.55
N GLY A 57 8.16 -16.56 -0.63
CA GLY A 57 7.11 -17.32 -1.32
C GLY A 57 7.52 -18.74 -1.68
N TRP A 58 8.72 -18.91 -2.27
CA TRP A 58 9.26 -20.24 -2.59
C TRP A 58 9.52 -21.10 -1.34
N TYR A 59 9.95 -20.48 -0.22
CA TYR A 59 10.16 -21.18 1.03
C TYR A 59 8.83 -21.61 1.68
N ALA A 60 7.77 -20.82 1.54
CA ALA A 60 6.43 -21.21 1.98
C ALA A 60 5.91 -22.42 1.18
N VAL A 61 6.11 -22.43 -0.13
CA VAL A 61 5.79 -23.60 -0.99
C VAL A 61 6.61 -24.82 -0.57
N ALA A 62 7.92 -24.66 -0.34
CA ALA A 62 8.77 -25.76 0.11
C ALA A 62 8.31 -26.33 1.48
N LEU A 63 7.95 -25.47 2.42
CA LEU A 63 7.41 -25.89 3.72
C LEU A 63 6.12 -26.71 3.56
N ALA A 64 5.20 -26.24 2.70
CA ALA A 64 3.97 -26.97 2.40
C ALA A 64 4.25 -28.37 1.88
N LEU A 65 5.19 -28.49 0.95
CA LEU A 65 5.56 -29.78 0.34
C LEU A 65 6.25 -30.72 1.33
N VAL A 66 7.07 -30.20 2.24
CA VAL A 66 7.70 -31.01 3.30
C VAL A 66 6.65 -31.56 4.28
N VAL A 67 5.69 -30.70 4.69
CA VAL A 67 4.59 -31.14 5.56
C VAL A 67 3.70 -32.16 4.87
N TRP A 68 3.44 -31.97 3.56
CA TRP A 68 2.70 -32.95 2.76
C TRP A 68 3.43 -34.31 2.67
N ALA A 69 4.75 -34.26 2.44
CA ALA A 69 5.58 -35.47 2.42
C ALA A 69 5.60 -36.21 3.77
N ALA A 70 5.52 -35.46 4.88
CA ALA A 70 5.41 -36.08 6.21
C ALA A 70 4.08 -36.85 6.37
N GLY A 71 2.97 -36.34 5.84
CA GLY A 71 1.70 -37.08 5.77
C GLY A 71 1.80 -38.36 4.93
N ALA A 72 2.41 -38.27 3.75
CA ALA A 72 2.63 -39.43 2.89
C ALA A 72 3.56 -40.47 3.55
N PHE A 73 4.60 -40.00 4.27
CA PHE A 73 5.45 -40.87 5.04
C PHE A 73 4.71 -41.57 6.19
N GLY A 74 3.78 -40.87 6.86
CA GLY A 74 2.90 -41.47 7.86
C GLY A 74 2.10 -42.63 7.28
N ASN A 75 1.49 -42.46 6.08
CA ASN A 75 0.77 -43.53 5.40
C ASN A 75 1.70 -44.69 5.03
N LEU A 76 2.88 -44.39 4.45
CA LEU A 76 3.90 -45.40 4.14
C LEU A 76 4.26 -46.24 5.37
N TRP A 77 4.52 -45.57 6.51
CA TRP A 77 4.91 -46.24 7.76
C TRP A 77 3.81 -47.17 8.27
N GLN A 78 2.56 -46.70 8.30
CA GLN A 78 1.44 -47.47 8.81
C GLN A 78 1.15 -48.68 7.91
N GLU A 79 1.15 -48.50 6.60
CA GLU A 79 0.76 -49.55 5.68
C GLU A 79 1.86 -50.57 5.39
N LEU A 80 3.10 -50.11 5.18
CA LEU A 80 4.20 -51.03 4.84
C LEU A 80 4.96 -51.59 6.03
N ILE A 81 5.11 -50.81 7.11
CA ILE A 81 5.90 -51.24 8.28
C ILE A 81 5.02 -51.88 9.34
N LEU A 82 3.85 -51.27 9.66
CA LEU A 82 2.93 -51.76 10.68
C LEU A 82 1.86 -52.70 10.14
N ASN A 83 1.84 -52.89 8.81
CA ASN A 83 0.91 -53.74 8.06
C ASN A 83 -0.59 -53.46 8.41
N ARG A 84 -0.90 -52.20 8.67
CA ARG A 84 -2.28 -51.71 8.90
C ARG A 84 -2.83 -51.22 7.58
N ARG A 85 -3.58 -52.01 6.86
CA ARG A 85 -4.14 -51.63 5.57
C ARG A 85 -5.56 -51.08 5.74
N ASN A 86 -5.90 -50.08 4.89
CA ASN A 86 -7.25 -49.51 4.76
C ASN A 86 -7.74 -48.71 5.98
N GLU A 87 -6.88 -48.19 6.84
CA GLU A 87 -7.23 -47.27 7.90
C GLU A 87 -6.88 -45.84 7.52
N MET A 88 -7.71 -44.86 7.91
CA MET A 88 -7.36 -43.45 7.79
C MET A 88 -6.57 -43.00 9.02
N TYR A 89 -5.34 -42.58 8.81
CA TYR A 89 -4.43 -42.24 9.91
C TYR A 89 -4.53 -40.75 10.28
N ARG A 90 -4.84 -40.51 11.56
CA ARG A 90 -5.03 -39.18 12.13
C ARG A 90 -3.84 -38.24 11.82
N ASP A 91 -2.63 -38.71 12.05
CA ASP A 91 -1.41 -37.92 11.90
C ASP A 91 -1.13 -37.54 10.43
N SER A 92 -1.43 -38.46 9.51
CA SER A 92 -1.34 -38.21 8.07
C SER A 92 -2.38 -37.19 7.60
N ILE A 93 -3.63 -37.31 8.05
CA ILE A 93 -4.70 -36.36 7.75
C ILE A 93 -4.34 -34.97 8.31
N LEU A 94 -3.83 -34.90 9.55
CA LEU A 94 -3.33 -33.65 10.13
C LEU A 94 -2.25 -33.00 9.27
N ALA A 95 -1.25 -33.79 8.85
CA ALA A 95 -0.15 -33.29 8.02
C ALA A 95 -0.66 -32.78 6.66
N PHE A 96 -1.56 -33.49 5.98
CA PHE A 96 -2.14 -33.04 4.70
C PHE A 96 -2.92 -31.73 4.84
N ASN A 97 -3.73 -31.58 5.91
CA ASN A 97 -4.44 -30.34 6.16
C ASN A 97 -3.51 -29.18 6.54
N LEU A 98 -2.46 -29.43 7.32
CA LEU A 98 -1.48 -28.41 7.67
C LEU A 98 -0.55 -28.04 6.49
N ALA A 99 -0.33 -28.93 5.53
CA ALA A 99 0.44 -28.64 4.33
C ALA A 99 -0.15 -27.50 3.49
N VAL A 100 -1.46 -27.29 3.56
CA VAL A 100 -2.16 -26.24 2.84
C VAL A 100 -1.96 -24.86 3.48
N VAL A 101 -1.65 -24.78 4.76
CA VAL A 101 -1.56 -23.54 5.54
C VAL A 101 -0.54 -22.54 4.95
N PRO A 102 0.72 -22.92 4.63
CA PRO A 102 1.68 -21.98 4.06
C PRO A 102 1.24 -21.45 2.68
N ILE A 103 0.58 -22.27 1.87
CA ILE A 103 0.06 -21.87 0.55
C ILE A 103 -1.12 -20.90 0.73
N THR A 104 -2.07 -21.23 1.59
CA THR A 104 -3.23 -20.39 1.89
C THR A 104 -2.80 -19.01 2.43
N PHE A 105 -1.83 -19.00 3.35
CA PHE A 105 -1.21 -17.76 3.82
C PHE A 105 -0.58 -16.96 2.69
N LEU A 106 0.18 -17.61 1.81
CA LEU A 106 0.83 -16.98 0.65
C LEU A 106 -0.17 -16.35 -0.32
N LEU A 107 -1.29 -17.03 -0.55
CA LEU A 107 -2.36 -16.57 -1.43
C LEU A 107 -3.18 -15.41 -0.83
N ALA A 108 -3.40 -15.44 0.47
CA ALA A 108 -4.23 -14.48 1.17
C ALA A 108 -3.47 -13.22 1.60
N SER A 109 -2.22 -13.35 2.08
CA SER A 109 -1.47 -12.24 2.65
C SER A 109 -0.70 -11.43 1.61
N ASP A 110 -0.54 -10.11 1.86
CA ASP A 110 0.40 -9.27 1.11
C ASP A 110 1.78 -9.29 1.78
N TRP A 111 2.45 -10.41 1.64
CA TRP A 111 3.74 -10.72 2.25
C TRP A 111 4.91 -9.87 1.73
N ARG A 112 4.75 -9.15 0.62
CA ARG A 112 5.79 -8.31 0.00
C ARG A 112 5.97 -6.95 0.67
N LEU A 113 4.96 -6.41 1.31
CA LEU A 113 5.00 -5.09 1.92
C LEU A 113 5.89 -5.10 3.18
N LYS A 114 6.97 -4.31 3.13
CA LYS A 114 7.86 -4.11 4.28
C LYS A 114 7.10 -3.47 5.45
N GLY A 115 7.49 -3.82 6.68
CA GLY A 115 6.92 -3.22 7.89
C GLY A 115 5.58 -3.78 8.37
N ARG A 116 4.93 -4.72 7.66
CA ARG A 116 3.64 -5.31 8.04
C ARG A 116 3.76 -6.63 8.81
N ARG A 117 4.81 -6.80 9.65
CA ARG A 117 5.04 -8.06 10.39
C ARG A 117 3.83 -8.47 11.24
N PHE A 118 3.23 -7.52 11.96
CA PHE A 118 2.06 -7.77 12.80
C PHE A 118 0.84 -8.24 12.00
N VAL A 119 0.51 -7.55 10.91
CA VAL A 119 -0.62 -7.93 10.04
C VAL A 119 -0.40 -9.31 9.42
N ARG A 120 0.83 -9.62 8.99
CA ARG A 120 1.19 -10.95 8.47
C ARG A 120 1.07 -12.04 9.52
N ALA A 121 1.42 -11.75 10.78
CA ALA A 121 1.24 -12.71 11.86
C ALA A 121 -0.24 -13.04 12.09
N ILE A 122 -1.14 -12.05 11.97
CA ILE A 122 -2.58 -12.27 12.04
C ILE A 122 -3.05 -13.14 10.87
N ASP A 123 -2.65 -12.81 9.65
CA ASP A 123 -3.01 -13.59 8.45
C ASP A 123 -2.51 -15.04 8.57
N ALA A 124 -1.30 -15.26 9.12
CA ALA A 124 -0.75 -16.59 9.39
C ALA A 124 -1.54 -17.36 10.46
N LEU A 125 -1.94 -16.68 11.54
CA LEU A 125 -2.79 -17.28 12.59
C LEU A 125 -4.15 -17.70 12.04
N VAL A 126 -4.78 -16.87 11.22
CA VAL A 126 -6.08 -17.18 10.59
C VAL A 126 -5.93 -18.36 9.61
N ALA A 127 -4.84 -18.40 8.82
CA ALA A 127 -4.57 -19.52 7.93
C ALA A 127 -4.33 -20.83 8.70
N LEU A 128 -3.59 -20.78 9.81
CA LEU A 128 -3.35 -21.92 10.68
C LEU A 128 -4.66 -22.41 11.33
N ALA A 129 -5.46 -21.49 11.85
CA ALA A 129 -6.76 -21.81 12.43
C ALA A 129 -7.69 -22.46 11.41
N LEU A 130 -7.67 -22.01 10.14
CA LEU A 130 -8.43 -22.63 9.07
C LEU A 130 -7.98 -24.08 8.83
N GLY A 131 -6.67 -24.32 8.71
CA GLY A 131 -6.13 -25.68 8.57
C GLY A 131 -6.49 -26.60 9.73
N CYS A 132 -6.38 -26.11 10.96
CA CYS A 132 -6.80 -26.85 12.15
C CYS A 132 -8.32 -27.12 12.17
N SER A 133 -9.15 -26.16 11.76
CA SER A 133 -10.61 -26.33 11.68
C SER A 133 -10.99 -27.37 10.63
N TYR A 134 -10.32 -27.38 9.47
CA TYR A 134 -10.49 -28.41 8.46
C TYR A 134 -10.10 -29.80 8.98
N PHE A 135 -8.94 -29.90 9.65
CA PHE A 135 -8.50 -31.16 10.26
C PHE A 135 -9.52 -31.66 11.28
N GLN A 136 -9.95 -30.83 12.23
CA GLN A 136 -10.87 -31.22 13.28
C GLN A 136 -12.24 -31.66 12.72
N TYR A 137 -12.76 -30.91 11.75
CA TYR A 137 -14.00 -31.27 11.07
C TYR A 137 -13.89 -32.63 10.35
N THR A 138 -12.82 -32.81 9.56
CA THR A 138 -12.53 -34.05 8.84
C THR A 138 -12.41 -35.23 9.80
N TRP A 139 -11.62 -35.06 10.88
CA TRP A 139 -11.39 -36.13 11.86
C TRP A 139 -12.66 -36.54 12.60
N THR A 140 -13.47 -35.57 13.00
CA THR A 140 -14.72 -35.87 13.71
C THR A 140 -15.75 -36.54 12.80
N MET A 141 -15.84 -36.10 11.54
CA MET A 141 -16.73 -36.71 10.54
C MET A 141 -16.35 -38.17 10.25
N ILE A 142 -15.08 -38.51 10.19
CA ILE A 142 -14.60 -39.88 10.00
C ILE A 142 -15.00 -40.74 11.20
N ASN A 143 -14.82 -40.24 12.43
CA ASN A 143 -15.09 -41.03 13.65
C ASN A 143 -16.59 -41.20 13.93
N ASP A 144 -17.41 -40.17 13.73
CA ASP A 144 -18.84 -40.22 13.99
C ASP A 144 -19.56 -41.14 13.00
N HIS A 145 -19.03 -41.31 11.79
CA HIS A 145 -19.58 -42.16 10.74
C HIS A 145 -18.88 -43.51 10.62
N ALA A 146 -18.11 -43.93 11.62
CA ALA A 146 -17.44 -45.24 11.63
C ALA A 146 -18.39 -46.43 11.38
N ASN A 147 -19.68 -46.28 11.67
CA ASN A 147 -20.72 -47.28 11.37
C ASN A 147 -21.33 -47.18 9.95
N SER A 148 -20.96 -46.11 9.18
CA SER A 148 -21.36 -45.88 7.79
C SER A 148 -20.19 -45.32 6.98
N ALA A 149 -19.16 -46.13 6.80
CA ALA A 149 -17.87 -45.78 6.17
C ALA A 149 -18.03 -45.08 4.80
N GLN A 150 -19.02 -45.40 4.01
CA GLN A 150 -19.26 -44.82 2.69
C GLN A 150 -19.67 -43.33 2.75
N VAL A 151 -20.49 -42.93 3.74
CA VAL A 151 -20.99 -41.55 3.87
C VAL A 151 -19.88 -40.63 4.36
N GLY A 152 -19.06 -41.06 5.32
CA GLY A 152 -17.95 -40.30 5.83
C GLY A 152 -16.87 -39.99 4.76
N VAL A 153 -16.58 -40.96 3.90
CA VAL A 153 -15.61 -40.79 2.79
C VAL A 153 -16.12 -39.76 1.78
N ALA A 154 -17.41 -39.80 1.42
CA ALA A 154 -17.97 -38.85 0.45
C ALA A 154 -17.84 -37.37 0.93
N TYR A 155 -18.13 -37.10 2.21
CA TYR A 155 -17.98 -35.76 2.78
C TYR A 155 -16.52 -35.30 2.80
N LEU A 156 -15.57 -36.17 3.09
CA LEU A 156 -14.14 -35.86 3.07
C LEU A 156 -13.68 -35.49 1.66
N VAL A 157 -14.08 -36.23 0.64
CA VAL A 157 -13.78 -35.97 -0.76
C VAL A 157 -14.25 -34.56 -1.16
N TRP A 158 -15.52 -34.24 -0.92
CA TRP A 158 -16.03 -32.90 -1.24
C TRP A 158 -15.30 -31.77 -0.51
N LEU A 159 -14.92 -31.99 0.74
CA LEU A 159 -14.18 -30.98 1.51
C LEU A 159 -12.79 -30.71 0.93
N LEU A 160 -12.07 -31.77 0.54
CA LEU A 160 -10.76 -31.68 -0.10
C LEU A 160 -10.85 -31.02 -1.49
N ASP A 161 -11.92 -31.31 -2.24
CA ASP A 161 -12.15 -30.69 -3.55
C ASP A 161 -12.37 -29.19 -3.45
N VAL A 162 -13.19 -28.74 -2.50
CA VAL A 162 -13.41 -27.31 -2.25
C VAL A 162 -12.10 -26.62 -1.87
N GLN A 163 -11.28 -27.25 -1.03
CA GLN A 163 -9.97 -26.72 -0.64
C GLN A 163 -9.00 -26.62 -1.83
N ASN A 164 -8.91 -27.68 -2.63
CA ASN A 164 -8.04 -27.73 -3.81
C ASN A 164 -8.48 -26.73 -4.88
N LEU A 165 -9.79 -26.61 -5.12
CA LEU A 165 -10.39 -25.62 -6.03
C LEU A 165 -10.08 -24.19 -5.58
N TYR A 166 -10.20 -23.92 -4.27
CA TYR A 166 -9.82 -22.61 -3.70
C TYR A 166 -8.36 -22.27 -3.98
N ILE A 167 -7.44 -23.21 -3.73
CA ILE A 167 -6.00 -23.01 -3.98
C ILE A 167 -5.74 -22.76 -5.47
N ALA A 168 -6.33 -23.57 -6.34
CA ALA A 168 -6.15 -23.43 -7.79
C ALA A 168 -6.71 -22.08 -8.30
N GLY A 169 -7.92 -21.70 -7.89
CA GLY A 169 -8.55 -20.45 -8.29
C GLY A 169 -7.79 -19.22 -7.79
N CYS A 170 -7.42 -19.19 -6.51
CA CYS A 170 -6.65 -18.09 -5.94
C CYS A 170 -5.25 -18.00 -6.54
N SER A 171 -4.59 -19.12 -6.84
CA SER A 171 -3.29 -19.13 -7.52
C SER A 171 -3.36 -18.54 -8.91
N LEU A 172 -4.40 -18.87 -9.69
CA LEU A 172 -4.65 -18.31 -11.02
C LEU A 172 -4.89 -16.79 -10.95
N ILE A 173 -5.71 -16.34 -10.00
CA ILE A 173 -5.96 -14.91 -9.80
C ILE A 173 -4.65 -14.18 -9.44
N ARG A 174 -3.85 -14.73 -8.52
CA ARG A 174 -2.55 -14.16 -8.12
C ARG A 174 -1.55 -14.14 -9.29
N TRP A 175 -1.53 -15.18 -10.10
CA TRP A 175 -0.73 -15.19 -11.33
C TRP A 175 -1.16 -14.10 -12.31
N TYR A 176 -2.46 -13.94 -12.52
CA TYR A 176 -3.01 -12.92 -13.42
C TYR A 176 -2.66 -11.49 -12.99
N ILE A 177 -2.74 -11.18 -11.69
CA ILE A 177 -2.49 -9.84 -11.14
C ILE A 177 -1.03 -9.56 -10.80
N ALA A 178 -0.12 -10.51 -10.99
CA ALA A 178 1.29 -10.36 -10.65
C ALA A 178 1.93 -9.18 -11.42
N GLU A 179 2.48 -8.20 -10.68
CA GLU A 179 3.04 -6.97 -11.22
C GLU A 179 4.53 -7.10 -11.60
N ASP A 180 5.23 -8.04 -11.01
CA ASP A 180 6.62 -8.30 -11.36
C ASP A 180 6.85 -9.75 -11.79
N ARG A 181 8.03 -9.98 -12.36
CA ARG A 181 8.43 -11.26 -12.94
C ARG A 181 8.54 -12.36 -11.88
N GLU A 182 9.13 -12.07 -10.73
CA GLU A 182 9.37 -13.07 -9.70
C GLU A 182 8.05 -13.58 -9.11
N GLU A 183 7.11 -12.66 -8.83
CA GLU A 183 5.77 -13.00 -8.36
C GLU A 183 5.01 -13.81 -9.42
N ARG A 184 5.12 -13.40 -10.68
CA ARG A 184 4.47 -14.09 -11.80
C ARG A 184 4.99 -15.51 -11.96
N ASP A 185 6.31 -15.73 -11.88
CA ASP A 185 6.92 -17.05 -11.98
C ASP A 185 6.49 -17.98 -10.84
N LEU A 186 6.44 -17.46 -9.61
CA LEU A 186 5.98 -18.21 -8.43
C LEU A 186 4.52 -18.64 -8.59
N PHE A 187 3.61 -17.68 -8.86
CA PHE A 187 2.19 -18.00 -8.95
C PHE A 187 1.82 -18.75 -10.21
N ARG A 188 2.60 -18.63 -11.32
CA ARG A 188 2.45 -19.48 -12.48
C ARG A 188 2.76 -20.94 -12.14
N ALA A 189 3.88 -21.18 -11.47
CA ALA A 189 4.27 -22.51 -11.04
C ALA A 189 3.22 -23.13 -10.11
N LEU A 190 2.76 -22.33 -9.12
CA LEU A 190 1.74 -22.76 -8.17
C LEU A 190 0.38 -23.00 -8.83
N SER A 191 -0.02 -22.16 -9.81
CA SER A 191 -1.28 -22.32 -10.54
C SER A 191 -1.29 -23.59 -11.37
N VAL A 192 -0.22 -23.85 -12.13
CA VAL A 192 -0.13 -25.06 -12.96
C VAL A 192 -0.13 -26.30 -12.07
N TYR A 193 0.66 -26.27 -10.99
CA TYR A 193 0.68 -27.35 -10.01
C TYR A 193 -0.71 -27.61 -9.42
N SER A 194 -1.35 -26.59 -8.89
CA SER A 194 -2.62 -26.73 -8.16
C SER A 194 -3.77 -27.14 -9.07
N VAL A 195 -3.80 -26.66 -10.33
CA VAL A 195 -4.82 -27.08 -11.31
C VAL A 195 -4.61 -28.56 -11.68
N ILE A 196 -3.39 -28.98 -11.96
CA ILE A 196 -3.08 -30.38 -12.28
C ILE A 196 -3.42 -31.27 -11.08
N TYR A 197 -2.98 -30.88 -9.87
CA TYR A 197 -3.23 -31.62 -8.64
C TYR A 197 -4.73 -31.76 -8.37
N PHE A 198 -5.48 -30.66 -8.43
CA PHE A 198 -6.94 -30.68 -8.26
C PHE A 198 -7.60 -31.59 -9.29
N THR A 199 -7.25 -31.47 -10.56
CA THR A 199 -7.86 -32.28 -11.63
C THR A 199 -7.61 -33.77 -11.39
N ILE A 200 -6.39 -34.15 -11.02
CA ILE A 200 -6.03 -35.53 -10.75
C ILE A 200 -6.81 -36.10 -9.57
N VAL A 201 -6.82 -35.37 -8.45
CA VAL A 201 -7.52 -35.79 -7.24
C VAL A 201 -9.01 -35.88 -7.50
N PHE A 202 -9.62 -34.85 -8.10
CA PHE A 202 -11.05 -34.81 -8.41
C PHE A 202 -11.47 -35.95 -9.31
N VAL A 203 -10.73 -36.21 -10.40
CA VAL A 203 -11.07 -37.31 -11.33
C VAL A 203 -10.92 -38.67 -10.64
N ASN A 204 -9.85 -38.85 -9.86
CA ASN A 204 -9.68 -40.09 -9.11
C ASN A 204 -10.82 -40.33 -8.13
N ASP A 205 -11.15 -39.33 -7.32
CA ASP A 205 -12.09 -39.46 -6.22
C ASP A 205 -13.55 -39.64 -6.69
N HIS A 206 -13.91 -39.08 -7.85
CA HIS A 206 -15.27 -39.15 -8.36
C HIS A 206 -15.51 -40.22 -9.42
N TYR A 207 -14.48 -40.64 -10.15
CA TYR A 207 -14.66 -41.59 -11.26
C TYR A 207 -13.99 -42.96 -11.04
N PHE A 208 -12.90 -43.02 -10.23
CA PHE A 208 -12.14 -44.24 -10.03
C PHE A 208 -12.25 -44.84 -8.62
N ALA A 209 -12.62 -44.03 -7.61
CA ALA A 209 -12.72 -44.48 -6.19
C ALA A 209 -13.71 -45.61 -5.92
N GLY A 210 -14.62 -45.92 -6.87
CA GLY A 210 -15.56 -47.04 -6.75
C GLY A 210 -14.98 -48.43 -7.00
N ASN A 211 -13.76 -48.55 -7.62
CA ASN A 211 -13.26 -49.82 -8.13
C ASN A 211 -11.95 -50.30 -7.51
N ALA A 212 -11.18 -49.49 -6.82
CA ALA A 212 -10.03 -49.95 -6.01
C ALA A 212 -9.51 -48.77 -5.20
N ALA A 213 -9.45 -48.89 -3.89
CA ALA A 213 -8.77 -47.98 -3.01
C ALA A 213 -7.32 -47.77 -3.48
N PHE A 214 -6.93 -46.50 -3.71
CA PHE A 214 -5.53 -46.02 -3.78
C PHE A 214 -4.47 -46.97 -4.32
N GLY A 215 -4.70 -47.59 -5.50
CA GLY A 215 -3.73 -48.49 -6.12
C GLY A 215 -2.45 -47.77 -6.53
N PRO A 216 -1.38 -48.55 -6.91
CA PRO A 216 -0.09 -48.01 -7.35
C PRO A 216 -0.22 -46.96 -8.47
N GLU A 217 -1.24 -47.10 -9.32
CA GLU A 217 -1.55 -46.19 -10.44
C GLU A 217 -1.89 -44.76 -9.98
N TYR A 218 -2.66 -44.62 -8.91
CA TYR A 218 -2.99 -43.33 -8.32
C TYR A 218 -1.72 -42.59 -7.88
N GLY A 219 -0.83 -43.27 -7.16
CA GLY A 219 0.44 -42.68 -6.74
C GLY A 219 1.26 -42.12 -7.91
N THR A 220 1.22 -42.79 -9.08
CA THR A 220 1.94 -42.35 -10.28
C THR A 220 1.36 -41.03 -10.84
N ILE A 221 0.05 -40.94 -10.90
CA ILE A 221 -0.63 -39.78 -11.48
C ILE A 221 -0.45 -38.56 -10.57
N VAL A 222 -0.55 -38.72 -9.25
CA VAL A 222 -0.38 -37.62 -8.28
C VAL A 222 1.06 -37.07 -8.30
N THR A 223 2.07 -37.94 -8.45
CA THR A 223 3.48 -37.51 -8.51
C THR A 223 3.79 -36.61 -9.71
N LEU A 224 3.00 -36.70 -10.79
CA LEU A 224 3.09 -35.81 -11.94
C LEU A 224 2.97 -34.32 -11.56
N ALA A 225 2.04 -33.97 -10.67
CA ALA A 225 1.86 -32.59 -10.24
C ALA A 225 3.14 -32.04 -9.57
N PHE A 226 3.76 -32.83 -8.69
CA PHE A 226 5.01 -32.45 -8.02
C PHE A 226 6.19 -32.37 -9.00
N ALA A 227 6.26 -33.27 -9.97
CA ALA A 227 7.29 -33.23 -11.01
C ALA A 227 7.16 -31.95 -11.88
N VAL A 228 5.94 -31.58 -12.23
CA VAL A 228 5.67 -30.33 -12.96
C VAL A 228 6.09 -29.11 -12.14
N LEU A 229 5.74 -29.05 -10.85
CA LEU A 229 6.18 -27.98 -9.96
C LEU A 229 7.71 -27.89 -9.89
N SER A 230 8.39 -29.04 -9.76
CA SER A 230 9.86 -29.11 -9.77
C SER A 230 10.44 -28.56 -11.07
N ALA A 231 9.86 -28.91 -12.22
CA ALA A 231 10.29 -28.42 -13.51
C ALA A 231 10.15 -26.90 -13.64
N PHE A 232 9.05 -26.32 -13.16
CA PHE A 232 8.85 -24.88 -13.12
C PHE A 232 9.83 -24.17 -12.15
N ALA A 233 10.07 -24.74 -10.98
CA ALA A 233 11.02 -24.20 -10.01
C ALA A 233 12.46 -24.22 -10.55
N LEU A 234 12.87 -25.26 -11.24
CA LEU A 234 14.22 -25.41 -11.80
C LEU A 234 14.44 -24.58 -13.07
N ARG A 235 13.38 -24.19 -13.78
CA ARG A 235 13.46 -23.41 -15.02
C ARG A 235 13.52 -21.91 -14.71
N ARG A 236 14.63 -21.24 -15.07
CA ARG A 236 14.65 -19.77 -15.11
C ARG A 236 13.86 -19.29 -16.31
N SER A 237 12.81 -18.51 -16.06
CA SER A 237 12.02 -17.94 -17.15
C SER A 237 12.84 -16.90 -17.92
N SER A 238 12.97 -17.08 -19.23
CA SER A 238 13.48 -16.05 -20.13
C SER A 238 12.34 -15.07 -20.44
N ALA A 239 12.59 -13.79 -20.24
CA ALA A 239 11.93 -12.63 -20.86
C ALA A 239 10.41 -12.69 -21.15
N LEU A 240 9.56 -13.13 -20.23
CA LEU A 240 8.12 -12.86 -20.32
C LEU A 240 7.88 -11.39 -19.96
N GLN A 241 7.47 -10.59 -20.94
CA GLN A 241 7.04 -9.22 -20.70
C GLN A 241 5.86 -9.22 -19.72
N VAL A 242 5.99 -8.46 -18.65
CA VAL A 242 4.91 -8.25 -17.68
C VAL A 242 3.85 -7.39 -18.34
N ARG A 243 2.65 -7.91 -18.54
CA ARG A 243 1.53 -7.12 -19.08
C ARG A 243 1.09 -6.10 -18.02
N PRO A 244 0.76 -4.86 -18.40
CA PRO A 244 0.15 -3.92 -17.47
C PRO A 244 -1.21 -4.45 -17.01
N VAL A 245 -1.38 -4.59 -15.72
CA VAL A 245 -2.64 -5.00 -15.08
C VAL A 245 -3.34 -3.77 -14.51
N ASN A 246 -4.67 -3.76 -14.53
CA ASN A 246 -5.45 -2.67 -13.96
C ASN A 246 -5.10 -2.51 -12.46
N PRO A 247 -4.56 -1.34 -12.03
CA PRO A 247 -4.16 -1.13 -10.64
C PRO A 247 -5.32 -1.23 -9.63
N ALA A 248 -6.55 -0.98 -10.07
CA ALA A 248 -7.73 -1.12 -9.21
C ALA A 248 -8.00 -2.61 -8.90
N LEU A 249 -7.86 -3.49 -9.91
CA LEU A 249 -8.00 -4.92 -9.72
C LEU A 249 -6.91 -5.49 -8.80
N VAL A 250 -5.65 -5.07 -9.00
CA VAL A 250 -4.54 -5.48 -8.12
C VAL A 250 -4.83 -5.10 -6.66
N ARG A 251 -5.26 -3.85 -6.43
CA ARG A 251 -5.64 -3.38 -5.09
C ARG A 251 -6.81 -4.18 -4.52
N ALA A 252 -7.86 -4.42 -5.30
CA ALA A 252 -9.04 -5.16 -4.88
C ALA A 252 -8.68 -6.59 -4.44
N VAL A 253 -7.90 -7.31 -5.23
CA VAL A 253 -7.48 -8.67 -4.90
C VAL A 253 -6.56 -8.68 -3.67
N ARG A 254 -5.54 -7.82 -3.62
CA ARG A 254 -4.60 -7.78 -2.48
C ARG A 254 -5.26 -7.38 -1.15
N SER A 255 -6.26 -6.50 -1.20
CA SER A 255 -7.01 -6.10 0.00
C SER A 255 -8.13 -7.09 0.37
N GLY A 256 -8.73 -7.73 -0.63
CA GLY A 256 -9.84 -8.66 -0.46
C GLY A 256 -9.41 -10.07 -0.03
N SER A 257 -8.25 -10.55 -0.50
CA SER A 257 -7.78 -11.93 -0.21
C SER A 257 -7.73 -12.28 1.29
N PRO A 258 -7.26 -11.42 2.20
CA PRO A 258 -7.28 -11.74 3.63
C PRO A 258 -8.68 -11.73 4.24
N ILE A 259 -9.60 -10.97 3.67
CA ILE A 259 -11.01 -10.96 4.08
C ILE A 259 -11.65 -12.30 3.68
N LEU A 260 -11.35 -12.78 2.47
CA LEU A 260 -11.82 -14.09 2.01
C LEU A 260 -11.26 -15.23 2.86
N LEU A 261 -10.00 -15.15 3.30
CA LEU A 261 -9.40 -16.12 4.22
C LEU A 261 -10.16 -16.18 5.55
N ALA A 262 -10.44 -15.03 6.15
CA ALA A 262 -11.16 -15.00 7.41
C ALA A 262 -12.63 -15.38 7.26
N ALA A 263 -13.27 -15.07 6.12
CA ALA A 263 -14.61 -15.56 5.79
C ALA A 263 -14.62 -17.10 5.64
N ALA A 264 -13.60 -17.68 5.01
CA ALA A 264 -13.46 -19.13 4.91
C ALA A 264 -13.32 -19.78 6.29
N LEU A 265 -12.51 -19.20 7.19
CA LEU A 265 -12.40 -19.67 8.57
C LEU A 265 -13.74 -19.55 9.31
N LEU A 266 -14.45 -18.44 9.15
CA LEU A 266 -15.77 -18.25 9.78
C LEU A 266 -16.77 -19.31 9.32
N ILE A 267 -16.85 -19.55 8.01
CA ILE A 267 -17.74 -20.56 7.44
C ILE A 267 -17.37 -21.96 7.95
N ALA A 268 -16.09 -22.35 7.87
CA ALA A 268 -15.62 -23.64 8.35
C ALA A 268 -15.93 -23.82 9.85
N SER A 269 -15.74 -22.77 10.65
CA SER A 269 -16.02 -22.80 12.09
C SER A 269 -17.50 -22.92 12.42
N LEU A 270 -18.39 -22.29 11.63
CA LEU A 270 -19.84 -22.44 11.79
C LEU A 270 -20.34 -23.89 11.52
N PHE A 271 -19.71 -24.55 10.55
CA PHE A 271 -19.97 -25.99 10.35
C PHE A 271 -19.42 -26.82 11.51
N LEU A 272 -18.21 -26.49 12.00
CA LEU A 272 -17.55 -27.20 13.07
C LEU A 272 -18.28 -27.07 14.42
N ILE A 273 -18.94 -25.94 14.70
CA ILE A 273 -19.77 -25.76 15.93
C ILE A 273 -20.81 -26.88 16.11
N ARG A 274 -21.35 -27.42 15.01
CA ARG A 274 -22.36 -28.48 15.06
C ARG A 274 -21.81 -29.82 15.50
N VAL A 275 -20.51 -30.01 15.39
CA VAL A 275 -19.80 -31.27 15.58
C VAL A 275 -18.86 -31.18 16.78
N ASP A 276 -18.14 -30.08 16.89
CA ASP A 276 -17.23 -29.74 18.00
C ASP A 276 -17.41 -28.26 18.37
N TYR A 277 -18.21 -28.01 19.40
CA TYR A 277 -18.57 -26.66 19.82
C TYR A 277 -17.35 -25.83 20.20
N VAL A 278 -16.38 -26.40 20.93
CA VAL A 278 -15.23 -25.66 21.48
C VAL A 278 -14.33 -25.20 20.36
N PHE A 279 -13.96 -26.10 19.45
CA PHE A 279 -13.10 -25.75 18.30
C PHE A 279 -13.80 -24.81 17.33
N GLY A 280 -15.09 -25.03 17.07
CA GLY A 280 -15.86 -24.14 16.21
C GLY A 280 -16.00 -22.72 16.78
N ALA A 281 -16.33 -22.60 18.07
CA ALA A 281 -16.42 -21.30 18.75
C ALA A 281 -15.06 -20.56 18.77
N ALA A 282 -13.96 -21.28 19.03
CA ALA A 282 -12.61 -20.72 18.96
C ALA A 282 -12.28 -20.20 17.55
N GLY A 283 -12.62 -20.95 16.51
CA GLY A 283 -12.41 -20.53 15.12
C GLY A 283 -13.21 -19.28 14.74
N VAL A 284 -14.49 -19.18 15.15
CA VAL A 284 -15.31 -17.96 14.98
C VAL A 284 -14.63 -16.76 15.66
N LEU A 285 -14.18 -16.94 16.91
CA LEU A 285 -13.52 -15.88 17.66
C LEU A 285 -12.23 -15.41 16.96
N ILE A 286 -11.39 -16.34 16.48
CA ILE A 286 -10.16 -16.04 15.75
C ILE A 286 -10.48 -15.30 14.43
N ALA A 287 -11.52 -15.72 13.69
CA ALA A 287 -11.91 -15.06 12.45
C ALA A 287 -12.35 -13.61 12.69
N VAL A 288 -13.24 -13.39 13.67
CA VAL A 288 -13.78 -12.06 13.98
C VAL A 288 -12.71 -11.13 14.54
N LEU A 289 -11.92 -11.60 15.52
CA LEU A 289 -10.82 -10.81 16.08
C LEU A 289 -9.73 -10.57 15.06
N GLY A 290 -9.39 -11.56 14.24
CA GLY A 290 -8.39 -11.44 13.19
C GLY A 290 -8.75 -10.35 12.18
N ILE A 291 -9.99 -10.32 11.68
CA ILE A 291 -10.49 -9.25 10.79
C ILE A 291 -10.46 -7.90 11.52
N GLY A 292 -11.00 -7.82 12.73
CA GLY A 292 -11.09 -6.58 13.49
C GLY A 292 -9.73 -5.95 13.74
N VAL A 293 -8.80 -6.71 14.32
CA VAL A 293 -7.43 -6.23 14.62
C VAL A 293 -6.67 -5.87 13.34
N ARG A 294 -6.79 -6.70 12.30
CA ARG A 294 -6.16 -6.43 11.01
C ARG A 294 -6.66 -5.14 10.36
N THR A 295 -7.99 -4.97 10.34
CA THR A 295 -8.61 -3.78 9.75
C THR A 295 -8.21 -2.53 10.52
N THR A 296 -8.28 -2.56 11.85
CA THR A 296 -7.84 -1.45 12.71
C THR A 296 -6.38 -1.11 12.48
N ALA A 297 -5.49 -2.10 12.47
CA ALA A 297 -4.06 -1.88 12.25
C ALA A 297 -3.76 -1.29 10.86
N THR A 298 -4.53 -1.65 9.82
CA THR A 298 -4.38 -1.06 8.48
C THR A 298 -4.92 0.35 8.41
N GLN A 299 -6.05 0.65 9.07
CA GLN A 299 -6.65 1.98 9.13
C GLN A 299 -5.76 2.98 9.88
N VAL A 300 -5.25 2.61 11.06
CA VAL A 300 -4.34 3.47 11.84
C VAL A 300 -3.14 3.89 10.99
N ARG A 301 -2.50 2.95 10.31
CA ARG A 301 -1.36 3.27 9.44
C ARG A 301 -1.71 4.14 8.24
N GLN A 302 -2.91 3.98 7.67
CA GLN A 302 -3.37 4.86 6.59
C GLN A 302 -3.57 6.30 7.08
N ILE A 303 -4.08 6.48 8.30
CA ILE A 303 -4.24 7.79 8.93
C ILE A 303 -2.87 8.42 9.14
N GLU A 304 -1.93 7.71 9.79
CA GLU A 304 -0.56 8.19 10.02
C GLU A 304 0.14 8.63 8.72
N HIS A 305 0.02 7.82 7.68
CA HIS A 305 0.63 8.13 6.38
C HIS A 305 -0.01 9.37 5.71
N ARG A 306 -1.34 9.50 5.80
CA ARG A 306 -2.04 10.69 5.29
C ARG A 306 -1.63 11.96 6.04
N GLU A 307 -1.52 11.89 7.37
CA GLU A 307 -1.06 13.01 8.18
C GLU A 307 0.39 13.41 7.85
N ALA A 308 1.28 12.43 7.68
CA ALA A 308 2.67 12.70 7.28
C ALA A 308 2.74 13.41 5.92
N LEU A 309 1.99 12.93 4.93
CA LEU A 309 1.90 13.57 3.61
C LEU A 309 1.29 14.97 3.68
N GLN A 310 0.29 15.20 4.53
CA GLN A 310 -0.30 16.53 4.72
C GLN A 310 0.70 17.50 5.36
N ARG A 311 1.46 17.05 6.37
CA ARG A 311 2.51 17.86 7.01
C ARG A 311 3.60 18.24 6.01
N GLU A 312 4.08 17.29 5.23
CA GLU A 312 5.07 17.53 4.17
C GLU A 312 4.56 18.52 3.12
N ARG A 313 3.33 18.32 2.65
CA ARG A 313 2.68 19.22 1.70
C ARG A 313 2.53 20.64 2.27
N SER A 314 2.13 20.78 3.53
CA SER A 314 1.99 22.07 4.19
C SER A 314 3.33 22.79 4.36
N ALA A 315 4.39 22.05 4.71
CA ALA A 315 5.74 22.59 4.81
C ALA A 315 6.26 23.08 3.45
N LEU A 316 6.07 22.28 2.39
CA LEU A 316 6.44 22.69 1.02
C LEU A 316 5.65 23.91 0.56
N GLN A 317 4.36 24.01 0.90
CA GLN A 317 3.55 25.18 0.59
C GLN A 317 4.01 26.43 1.35
N ALA A 318 4.37 26.30 2.63
CA ALA A 318 4.89 27.42 3.44
C ALA A 318 6.17 27.99 2.79
N ILE A 319 7.11 27.13 2.39
CA ILE A 319 8.35 27.56 1.69
C ILE A 319 8.01 28.23 0.34
N ALA A 320 7.02 27.74 -0.38
CA ALA A 320 6.63 28.28 -1.69
C ALA A 320 5.91 29.62 -1.60
N TRP A 321 5.36 30.00 -0.44
CA TRP A 321 4.48 31.16 -0.25
C TRP A 321 5.08 32.29 0.61
N THR A 322 6.22 32.06 1.23
CA THR A 322 6.94 33.07 2.00
C THR A 322 8.16 33.60 1.24
N ASP A 323 8.53 34.85 1.51
CA ASP A 323 9.78 35.42 1.07
C ASP A 323 10.90 35.01 2.03
N ALA A 324 11.95 34.40 1.50
CA ALA A 324 13.02 33.80 2.31
C ALA A 324 13.83 34.85 3.11
N LEU A 325 13.88 36.10 2.66
CA LEU A 325 14.61 37.16 3.33
C LEU A 325 13.82 37.78 4.48
N THR A 326 12.56 38.13 4.20
CA THR A 326 11.75 38.95 5.10
C THR A 326 10.76 38.16 5.96
N GLY A 327 10.49 36.92 5.57
CA GLY A 327 9.52 36.03 6.26
C GLY A 327 8.04 36.40 6.02
N VAL A 328 7.73 37.51 5.35
CA VAL A 328 6.37 37.84 4.95
C VAL A 328 5.96 37.03 3.71
N PRO A 329 4.65 36.89 3.40
CA PRO A 329 4.19 36.33 2.15
C PRO A 329 4.91 36.89 0.92
N ASN A 330 5.10 36.05 -0.10
CA ASN A 330 5.69 36.48 -1.35
C ASN A 330 4.63 36.88 -2.40
N ARG A 331 5.07 37.38 -3.54
CA ARG A 331 4.22 37.78 -4.67
C ARG A 331 3.22 36.67 -5.11
N ARG A 332 3.64 35.39 -5.05
CA ARG A 332 2.77 34.29 -5.45
C ARG A 332 1.60 34.13 -4.49
N PHE A 333 1.85 34.21 -3.20
CA PHE A 333 0.80 34.17 -2.16
C PHE A 333 -0.17 35.35 -2.33
N PHE A 334 0.35 36.57 -2.51
CA PHE A 334 -0.48 37.75 -2.76
C PHE A 334 -1.41 37.54 -3.96
N ALA A 335 -0.88 37.08 -5.09
CA ALA A 335 -1.68 36.84 -6.30
C ALA A 335 -2.78 35.78 -6.08
N GLN A 336 -2.54 34.81 -5.21
CA GLN A 336 -3.58 33.82 -4.85
C GLN A 336 -4.62 34.43 -3.89
N ALA A 337 -4.21 35.20 -2.89
CA ALA A 337 -5.10 35.89 -1.97
C ALA A 337 -6.02 36.87 -2.74
N LEU A 338 -5.45 37.66 -3.64
CA LEU A 338 -6.16 38.56 -4.51
C LEU A 338 -7.23 37.82 -5.35
N ARG A 339 -6.85 36.74 -6.05
CA ARG A 339 -7.78 35.91 -6.81
C ARG A 339 -8.89 35.32 -5.95
N ARG A 340 -8.59 34.93 -4.70
CA ARG A 340 -9.59 34.38 -3.77
C ARG A 340 -10.63 35.42 -3.39
N VAL A 341 -10.20 36.66 -3.10
CA VAL A 341 -11.10 37.78 -2.78
C VAL A 341 -11.98 38.11 -3.97
N TRP A 342 -11.41 38.17 -5.20
CA TRP A 342 -12.17 38.48 -6.41
C TRP A 342 -13.10 37.36 -6.90
N ARG A 343 -12.83 36.09 -6.57
CA ARG A 343 -13.65 34.91 -6.94
C ARG A 343 -14.67 34.52 -5.87
N GLY A 344 -14.46 34.95 -4.63
CA GLY A 344 -15.33 34.60 -3.51
C GLY A 344 -16.75 35.15 -3.65
N GLU A 345 -17.67 34.66 -2.80
CA GLU A 345 -19.04 35.15 -2.75
C GLU A 345 -19.00 36.67 -2.48
N ARG A 346 -19.47 37.41 -3.45
CA ARG A 346 -19.44 38.89 -3.46
C ARG A 346 -20.45 39.40 -2.48
N ARG A 347 -19.97 39.86 -1.31
CA ARG A 347 -20.75 40.78 -0.49
C ARG A 347 -20.82 42.10 -1.26
N VAL A 348 -21.92 42.32 -1.94
CA VAL A 348 -22.19 43.53 -2.72
C VAL A 348 -22.05 44.74 -1.81
N GLY A 349 -21.22 45.71 -2.20
CA GLY A 349 -21.06 46.98 -1.46
C GLY A 349 -19.80 47.12 -0.62
N LEU A 350 -18.96 46.08 -0.48
CA LEU A 350 -17.67 46.16 0.23
C LEU A 350 -16.55 46.56 -0.72
N SER A 351 -15.74 47.54 -0.33
CA SER A 351 -14.56 47.99 -1.07
C SER A 351 -13.32 47.17 -0.68
N GLN A 352 -12.44 47.00 -1.63
CA GLN A 352 -11.10 46.44 -1.39
C GLN A 352 -10.06 47.48 -1.71
N ALA A 353 -8.97 47.53 -0.93
CA ALA A 353 -7.88 48.44 -1.23
C ALA A 353 -6.56 47.65 -1.41
N ILE A 354 -5.72 48.20 -2.29
CA ILE A 354 -4.37 47.73 -2.54
C ILE A 354 -3.42 48.89 -2.24
N LEU A 355 -2.36 48.56 -1.48
CA LEU A 355 -1.26 49.49 -1.25
C LEU A 355 -0.02 48.93 -1.96
N MET A 356 0.68 49.73 -2.76
CA MET A 356 1.99 49.48 -3.26
C MET A 356 2.99 50.29 -2.49
N ILE A 357 4.03 49.69 -1.95
CA ILE A 357 4.97 50.31 -1.01
C ILE A 357 6.38 50.06 -1.51
N ASP A 358 7.23 51.05 -1.52
CA ASP A 358 8.62 50.95 -1.95
C ASP A 358 9.52 51.72 -0.96
N VAL A 359 10.71 51.10 -0.68
CA VAL A 359 11.69 51.72 0.23
C VAL A 359 12.46 52.79 -0.49
N ASP A 360 12.31 54.02 -0.02
CA ASP A 360 12.92 55.18 -0.64
C ASP A 360 14.47 55.14 -0.64
N HIS A 361 15.04 55.39 -1.81
CA HIS A 361 16.51 55.43 -2.00
C HIS A 361 17.24 54.15 -1.60
N PHE A 362 16.59 52.99 -1.69
CA PHE A 362 17.16 51.71 -1.24
C PHE A 362 18.43 51.31 -1.99
N LYS A 363 18.52 51.62 -3.28
CA LYS A 363 19.75 51.40 -4.04
C LYS A 363 20.92 52.20 -3.45
N LEU A 364 20.73 53.51 -3.12
CA LEU A 364 21.77 54.32 -2.49
C LEU A 364 22.16 53.80 -1.10
N PHE A 365 21.21 53.26 -0.38
CA PHE A 365 21.46 52.58 0.91
C PHE A 365 22.39 51.37 0.71
N ASN A 366 22.08 50.48 -0.26
CA ASN A 366 22.91 49.33 -0.58
C ASN A 366 24.31 49.73 -1.05
N ASP A 367 24.42 50.75 -1.92
CA ASP A 367 25.69 51.21 -2.45
C ASP A 367 26.60 51.76 -1.33
N ARG A 368 26.01 52.34 -0.27
CA ARG A 368 26.73 52.92 0.87
C ARG A 368 27.05 51.92 1.98
N TYR A 369 26.09 51.06 2.35
CA TYR A 369 26.19 50.21 3.54
C TYR A 369 26.40 48.71 3.19
N GLY A 370 26.35 48.38 1.91
CA GLY A 370 26.47 47.03 1.42
C GLY A 370 25.17 46.20 1.48
N HIS A 371 25.08 45.17 0.66
CA HIS A 371 23.90 44.27 0.55
C HIS A 371 23.50 43.64 1.89
N PRO A 372 24.42 43.18 2.77
CA PRO A 372 24.00 42.61 4.07
C PRO A 372 23.24 43.61 4.96
N ALA A 373 23.59 44.91 4.92
CA ALA A 373 22.87 45.97 5.63
C ALA A 373 21.52 46.23 4.97
N GLY A 374 21.42 46.20 3.65
CA GLY A 374 20.15 46.26 2.91
C GLY A 374 19.19 45.12 3.26
N ASP A 375 19.70 43.91 3.36
CA ASP A 375 18.92 42.74 3.77
C ASP A 375 18.39 42.92 5.20
N ALA A 376 19.20 43.44 6.12
CA ALA A 376 18.76 43.75 7.49
C ALA A 376 17.69 44.87 7.53
N CYS A 377 17.88 45.89 6.66
CA CYS A 377 16.91 46.97 6.48
C CYS A 377 15.54 46.41 6.00
N LEU A 378 15.53 45.59 4.94
CA LEU A 378 14.27 44.99 4.44
C LEU A 378 13.57 44.10 5.47
N ARG A 379 14.29 43.36 6.32
CA ARG A 379 13.69 42.59 7.42
C ARG A 379 13.00 43.51 8.42
N GLN A 380 13.65 44.61 8.81
CA GLN A 380 13.06 45.55 9.79
C GLN A 380 11.87 46.33 9.20
N VAL A 381 11.93 46.73 7.93
CA VAL A 381 10.81 47.35 7.20
C VAL A 381 9.63 46.36 7.13
N ALA A 382 9.86 45.11 6.72
CA ALA A 382 8.80 44.10 6.65
C ALA A 382 8.11 43.90 8.01
N GLN A 383 8.88 43.85 9.10
CA GLN A 383 8.35 43.72 10.46
C GLN A 383 7.56 44.95 10.88
N ALA A 384 8.00 46.15 10.55
CA ALA A 384 7.29 47.37 10.85
C ALA A 384 5.96 47.47 10.11
N LEU A 385 5.97 47.15 8.81
CA LEU A 385 4.76 47.08 7.98
C LEU A 385 3.78 46.00 8.50
N GLN A 386 4.28 44.82 8.89
CA GLN A 386 3.43 43.75 9.43
C GLN A 386 2.76 44.13 10.76
N ARG A 387 3.49 44.85 11.66
CA ARG A 387 2.93 45.34 12.93
C ARG A 387 1.93 46.46 12.72
N ALA A 388 2.03 47.22 11.63
CA ALA A 388 1.09 48.24 11.27
C ALA A 388 -0.25 47.71 10.74
N LEU A 389 -0.31 46.41 10.34
CA LEU A 389 -1.57 45.74 10.02
C LEU A 389 -2.24 45.23 11.29
N VAL A 390 -3.50 45.59 11.48
CA VAL A 390 -4.25 45.25 12.69
C VAL A 390 -5.23 44.09 12.44
N ARG A 391 -5.72 43.97 11.21
CA ARG A 391 -6.73 43.00 10.86
C ARG A 391 -6.08 41.69 10.40
N PRO A 392 -6.52 40.53 10.89
CA PRO A 392 -5.94 39.23 10.49
C PRO A 392 -6.20 38.86 9.02
N ASP A 393 -7.21 39.47 8.42
CA ASP A 393 -7.58 39.20 7.01
C ASP A 393 -6.83 40.07 6.00
N ASP A 394 -6.08 41.10 6.48
CA ASP A 394 -5.21 41.91 5.62
C ASP A 394 -3.93 41.16 5.31
N VAL A 395 -3.45 41.31 4.10
CA VAL A 395 -2.30 40.55 3.60
C VAL A 395 -1.17 41.51 3.20
N LEU A 396 -0.03 41.44 3.89
CA LEU A 396 1.22 42.04 3.45
C LEU A 396 2.04 40.97 2.69
N ALA A 397 2.65 41.36 1.58
CA ALA A 397 3.58 40.51 0.85
C ALA A 397 4.77 41.32 0.30
N ARG A 398 5.93 40.71 0.14
CA ARG A 398 7.02 41.25 -0.64
C ARG A 398 6.78 41.00 -2.13
N TYR A 399 6.68 42.09 -2.89
CA TYR A 399 6.33 42.00 -4.29
C TYR A 399 7.55 41.75 -5.20
N GLY A 400 8.72 42.33 -4.84
CA GLY A 400 10.00 42.11 -5.48
C GLY A 400 11.03 43.16 -5.02
N GLY A 401 12.31 42.80 -4.95
CA GLY A 401 13.36 43.76 -4.52
C GLY A 401 13.05 44.44 -3.19
N GLU A 402 12.88 45.74 -3.23
CA GLU A 402 12.50 46.61 -2.11
C GLU A 402 11.00 46.94 -2.03
N GLU A 403 10.20 46.30 -2.90
CA GLU A 403 8.76 46.58 -3.00
C GLU A 403 7.93 45.64 -2.15
N PHE A 404 6.92 46.18 -1.46
CA PHE A 404 5.91 45.48 -0.72
C PHE A 404 4.53 45.81 -1.26
N ILE A 405 3.60 44.86 -1.13
CA ILE A 405 2.21 45.03 -1.53
C ILE A 405 1.27 44.61 -0.38
N VAL A 406 0.20 45.32 -0.20
CA VAL A 406 -0.81 45.04 0.82
C VAL A 406 -2.19 44.94 0.19
N LEU A 407 -2.93 43.93 0.58
CA LEU A 407 -4.36 43.79 0.30
C LEU A 407 -5.13 44.05 1.60
N LEU A 408 -5.92 45.11 1.58
CA LEU A 408 -6.82 45.46 2.67
C LEU A 408 -8.25 45.05 2.31
N ARG A 409 -8.84 44.22 3.15
CA ARG A 409 -10.22 43.75 2.96
C ARG A 409 -11.21 44.71 3.58
N ASP A 410 -12.38 44.87 2.93
CA ASP A 410 -13.48 45.69 3.39
C ASP A 410 -13.03 47.11 3.78
N THR A 411 -12.24 47.73 2.89
CA THR A 411 -11.57 49.03 3.14
C THR A 411 -11.79 49.95 1.95
N ASP A 412 -12.38 51.13 2.19
CA ASP A 412 -12.57 52.19 1.22
C ASP A 412 -11.33 53.10 1.08
N ALA A 413 -11.41 54.16 0.31
CA ALA A 413 -10.30 55.09 0.06
C ALA A 413 -9.83 55.78 1.37
N ALA A 414 -10.77 56.20 2.24
CA ALA A 414 -10.43 56.83 3.49
C ALA A 414 -9.71 55.86 4.46
N GLY A 415 -10.20 54.64 4.56
CA GLY A 415 -9.54 53.56 5.31
C GLY A 415 -8.14 53.20 4.77
N ALA A 416 -8.01 53.14 3.44
CA ALA A 416 -6.73 52.90 2.79
C ALA A 416 -5.70 54.00 3.10
N GLN A 417 -6.14 55.28 3.08
CA GLN A 417 -5.28 56.41 3.44
C GLN A 417 -4.77 56.29 4.88
N VAL A 418 -5.65 55.96 5.85
CA VAL A 418 -5.27 55.80 7.26
C VAL A 418 -4.25 54.68 7.47
N VAL A 419 -4.48 53.52 6.83
CA VAL A 419 -3.54 52.40 6.93
C VAL A 419 -2.20 52.72 6.24
N SER A 420 -2.24 53.37 5.08
CA SER A 420 -1.03 53.76 4.33
C SER A 420 -0.17 54.73 5.15
N GLU A 421 -0.75 55.75 5.76
CA GLU A 421 -0.02 56.71 6.59
C GLU A 421 0.55 56.07 7.87
N ARG A 422 -0.22 55.13 8.48
CA ARG A 422 0.26 54.37 9.64
C ARG A 422 1.48 53.50 9.26
N MET A 423 1.48 52.88 8.06
CA MET A 423 2.59 52.10 7.56
C MET A 423 3.81 52.97 7.25
N ARG A 424 3.61 54.08 6.55
CA ARG A 424 4.66 55.04 6.28
C ARG A 424 5.36 55.52 7.57
N ALA A 425 4.56 55.99 8.53
CA ALA A 425 5.03 56.45 9.84
C ALA A 425 5.71 55.32 10.64
N ALA A 426 5.22 54.09 10.57
CA ALA A 426 5.85 52.96 11.25
C ALA A 426 7.28 52.68 10.75
N VAL A 427 7.53 52.86 9.46
CA VAL A 427 8.89 52.68 8.88
C VAL A 427 9.76 53.88 9.23
N GLU A 428 9.26 55.12 9.11
CA GLU A 428 9.99 56.32 9.47
C GLU A 428 10.41 56.33 10.96
N ASN A 429 9.54 55.81 11.85
CA ASN A 429 9.78 55.68 13.29
C ASN A 429 10.83 54.62 13.66
N LEU A 430 11.28 53.77 12.73
CA LEU A 430 12.44 52.90 12.93
C LEU A 430 13.73 53.69 13.10
N ARG A 431 13.76 54.94 12.60
CA ARG A 431 14.92 55.84 12.66
C ARG A 431 16.22 55.20 12.14
N MET A 432 16.09 54.27 11.21
CA MET A 432 17.26 53.64 10.59
C MET A 432 18.03 54.66 9.78
N LYS A 433 19.28 54.89 10.16
CA LYS A 433 20.17 55.87 9.53
C LYS A 433 20.35 55.61 8.05
N ASN A 434 20.10 56.61 7.18
CA ASN A 434 20.38 56.57 5.74
C ASN A 434 20.96 57.91 5.32
N GLU A 435 22.29 58.03 5.36
CA GLU A 435 22.99 59.26 4.98
C GLU A 435 22.95 59.51 3.47
N GLY A 436 22.45 58.58 2.68
CA GLY A 436 22.30 58.68 1.21
C GLY A 436 21.03 59.38 0.77
N CYS A 437 20.13 59.80 1.74
CA CYS A 437 18.87 60.42 1.40
C CYS A 437 18.68 61.75 2.16
N PRO A 438 17.85 62.67 1.63
CA PRO A 438 17.62 63.98 2.24
C PRO A 438 17.00 63.90 3.66
N GLN A 439 16.23 62.86 3.94
CA GLN A 439 15.57 62.65 5.21
C GLN A 439 16.51 62.13 6.32
N GLY A 440 17.72 61.70 5.98
CA GLY A 440 18.69 61.11 6.90
C GLY A 440 18.32 59.75 7.49
N VAL A 441 17.13 59.25 7.22
CA VAL A 441 16.62 57.95 7.68
C VAL A 441 15.90 57.21 6.57
N VAL A 442 15.75 55.89 6.74
CA VAL A 442 15.00 55.03 5.81
C VAL A 442 13.51 55.38 5.90
N THR A 443 12.92 55.66 4.75
CA THR A 443 11.48 55.93 4.59
C THR A 443 10.86 55.08 3.50
N VAL A 444 9.55 55.10 3.38
CA VAL A 444 8.80 54.43 2.31
C VAL A 444 7.83 55.41 1.65
N SER A 445 7.67 55.25 0.34
CA SER A 445 6.57 55.86 -0.41
C SER A 445 5.45 54.84 -0.56
N VAL A 446 4.20 55.28 -0.47
CA VAL A 446 3.02 54.43 -0.54
C VAL A 446 2.05 54.94 -1.58
N GLY A 447 1.71 54.10 -2.55
CA GLY A 447 0.59 54.35 -3.47
C GLY A 447 -0.60 53.47 -3.07
N ALA A 448 -1.76 54.06 -2.94
CA ALA A 448 -2.98 53.32 -2.54
C ALA A 448 -4.06 53.46 -3.61
N ALA A 449 -4.86 52.42 -3.77
CA ALA A 449 -6.05 52.44 -4.61
C ALA A 449 -7.15 51.59 -3.97
N SER A 450 -8.38 52.06 -4.01
CA SER A 450 -9.54 51.31 -3.54
C SER A 450 -10.64 51.25 -4.60
N ALA A 451 -11.39 50.15 -4.60
CA ALA A 451 -12.54 49.99 -5.46
C ALA A 451 -13.58 49.07 -4.83
N PRO A 452 -14.89 49.33 -5.05
CA PRO A 452 -15.91 48.38 -4.67
C PRO A 452 -15.79 47.10 -5.47
N LEU A 453 -16.01 45.93 -4.81
CA LEU A 453 -16.08 44.66 -5.48
C LEU A 453 -17.25 44.65 -6.47
N SER A 454 -16.96 44.76 -7.75
CA SER A 454 -17.94 44.70 -8.83
C SER A 454 -17.40 43.81 -9.97
N ARG A 455 -18.29 43.35 -10.86
CA ARG A 455 -17.87 42.57 -12.08
C ARG A 455 -17.08 43.44 -13.06
N ALA A 456 -17.21 44.74 -12.97
CA ALA A 456 -16.57 45.69 -13.89
C ALA A 456 -15.14 46.09 -13.50
N VAL A 457 -14.72 45.81 -12.25
CA VAL A 457 -13.37 46.11 -11.78
C VAL A 457 -12.54 44.86 -11.76
N ASP A 458 -11.50 44.81 -12.59
CA ASP A 458 -10.50 43.76 -12.57
C ASP A 458 -9.49 43.99 -11.43
N ALA A 459 -9.10 42.92 -10.75
CA ALA A 459 -8.09 42.97 -9.71
C ALA A 459 -6.75 43.55 -10.19
N THR A 460 -6.38 43.29 -11.44
CA THR A 460 -5.15 43.80 -12.07
C THR A 460 -5.18 45.31 -12.22
N SER A 461 -6.32 45.87 -12.63
CA SER A 461 -6.48 47.32 -12.77
C SER A 461 -6.34 48.08 -11.45
N LEU A 462 -6.70 47.45 -10.31
CA LEU A 462 -6.54 48.06 -8.99
C LEU A 462 -5.07 48.05 -8.56
N VAL A 463 -4.32 46.99 -8.88
CA VAL A 463 -2.86 46.98 -8.66
C VAL A 463 -2.17 48.05 -9.49
N GLU A 464 -2.52 48.21 -10.77
CA GLU A 464 -1.96 49.25 -11.65
C GLU A 464 -2.25 50.68 -11.15
N LYS A 465 -3.44 50.91 -10.58
CA LYS A 465 -3.78 52.22 -9.97
C LYS A 465 -2.91 52.49 -8.74
N ALA A 466 -2.72 51.50 -7.87
CA ALA A 466 -1.85 51.64 -6.70
C ALA A 466 -0.39 51.90 -7.10
N ASP A 467 0.11 51.23 -8.16
CA ASP A 467 1.44 51.42 -8.69
C ASP A 467 1.63 52.84 -9.26
N ARG A 468 0.64 53.36 -9.99
CA ARG A 468 0.64 54.73 -10.51
C ARG A 468 0.66 55.74 -9.35
N ALA A 469 -0.15 55.55 -8.32
CA ALA A 469 -0.15 56.39 -7.14
C ALA A 469 1.22 56.36 -6.40
N LEU A 470 1.87 55.20 -6.34
CA LEU A 470 3.23 55.08 -5.81
C LEU A 470 4.25 55.90 -6.64
N TYR A 471 4.17 55.85 -7.97
CA TYR A 471 5.01 56.65 -8.84
C TYR A 471 4.81 58.15 -8.56
N GLU A 472 3.59 58.62 -8.37
CA GLU A 472 3.28 60.00 -8.01
C GLU A 472 3.84 60.39 -6.62
N ALA A 473 3.76 59.49 -5.63
CA ALA A 473 4.37 59.70 -4.31
C ALA A 473 5.90 59.87 -4.40
N LYS A 474 6.55 59.00 -5.20
CA LYS A 474 8.01 59.13 -5.45
C LYS A 474 8.39 60.42 -6.15
N SER A 475 7.61 60.85 -7.14
CA SER A 475 7.85 62.08 -7.91
C SER A 475 7.58 63.36 -7.10
N ALA A 476 6.66 63.32 -6.12
CA ALA A 476 6.32 64.46 -5.27
C ALA A 476 7.28 64.68 -4.09
N GLY A 477 8.39 63.93 -3.97
CA GLY A 477 9.39 64.12 -2.94
C GLY A 477 9.64 62.96 -2.02
N ARG A 478 9.00 61.80 -2.27
CA ARG A 478 9.09 60.59 -1.45
C ARG A 478 8.55 60.72 0.00
N ASN A 479 8.63 59.65 0.80
CA ASN A 479 8.10 59.65 2.17
C ASN A 479 6.66 60.18 2.24
N LEU A 480 5.84 59.80 1.28
CA LEU A 480 4.48 60.28 1.07
C LEU A 480 3.50 59.16 0.77
N VAL A 481 2.23 59.42 1.01
CA VAL A 481 1.09 58.61 0.58
C VAL A 481 0.36 59.32 -0.56
N ARG A 482 -0.03 58.54 -1.60
CA ARG A 482 -0.91 58.98 -2.69
C ARG A 482 -2.03 57.96 -2.90
N LEU A 483 -3.22 58.47 -3.31
CA LEU A 483 -4.38 57.63 -3.66
C LEU A 483 -4.67 57.77 -5.16
#